data_27f55583fce8029c865bfc5fc462a051
#
_entry.id   27f55583fce8029c865bfc5fc462a051
#
_cell.length_a   1.000
_cell.length_b   1.000
_cell.length_c   1.000
_cell.angle_alpha   90.00
_cell.angle_beta   90.00
_cell.angle_gamma   90.00
#
_symmetry.space_group_name_H-M   'P 1'
#
loop_
_entity.id
_entity.type
_entity.pdbx_description
1 polymer ?
#
loop_
_entity_poly.entity_id
_entity_poly.type
_entity_poly.pdbx_seq_one_letter_code
_entity_poly.pdbx_strand_id
1 'polypeptide(L)'
;MTAKAFAEHPGQRREVYEDRSLWTRTVDETLRFEPTGPHVARYVIRDYECYDTTVPAGSAMLLFGAANRDPRRYKDPDTFNIRRDNISHVTFGKGVHYCLGANLARLEGRVALDELLNRWPEWGIDYDSLQLAPTSTVRGWERLRVVLA
;
A
#
# COMPACT_ATOMS: atom_id res chain seq x y z
N MET A 1 -6.81 -2.94 2.65
CA MET A 1 -6.30 -1.56 2.76
C MET A 1 -7.17 -0.57 2.00
N THR A 2 -7.36 -0.67 0.67
CA THR A 2 -8.11 0.33 -0.13
C THR A 2 -9.54 0.59 0.35
N ALA A 3 -10.30 -0.45 0.75
CA ALA A 3 -11.66 -0.26 1.26
C ALA A 3 -11.71 0.67 2.49
N LYS A 4 -10.72 0.54 3.40
CA LYS A 4 -10.58 1.45 4.54
C LYS A 4 -10.19 2.86 4.07
N ALA A 5 -9.18 2.98 3.20
CA ALA A 5 -8.77 4.28 2.67
C ALA A 5 -9.92 5.02 1.99
N PHE A 6 -10.77 4.32 1.25
CA PHE A 6 -11.96 4.89 0.62
C PHE A 6 -13.06 5.31 1.61
N ALA A 7 -13.22 4.60 2.73
CA ALA A 7 -14.12 5.03 3.79
C ALA A 7 -13.63 6.32 4.47
N GLU A 8 -12.31 6.43 4.65
CA GLU A 8 -11.66 7.62 5.25
C GLU A 8 -11.53 8.80 4.28
N HIS A 9 -11.61 8.55 2.97
CA HIS A 9 -11.49 9.57 1.93
C HIS A 9 -12.67 9.51 0.94
N PRO A 10 -13.91 9.79 1.40
CA PRO A 10 -15.11 9.60 0.57
C PRO A 10 -15.13 10.46 -0.70
N GLY A 11 -14.48 11.63 -0.69
CA GLY A 11 -14.32 12.45 -1.89
C GLY A 11 -13.52 11.74 -2.98
N GLN A 12 -12.37 11.14 -2.63
CA GLN A 12 -11.55 10.40 -3.59
C GLN A 12 -12.23 9.09 -4.04
N ARG A 13 -12.99 8.43 -3.15
CA ARG A 13 -13.83 7.30 -3.53
C ARG A 13 -14.84 7.69 -4.61
N ARG A 14 -15.52 8.83 -4.44
CA ARG A 14 -16.49 9.36 -5.42
C ARG A 14 -15.81 9.67 -6.75
N GLU A 15 -14.64 10.29 -6.74
CA GLU A 15 -13.87 10.53 -7.96
C GLU A 15 -13.62 9.24 -8.75
N VAL A 16 -13.23 8.15 -8.08
CA VAL A 16 -13.00 6.85 -8.74
C VAL A 16 -14.32 6.23 -9.20
N TYR A 17 -15.41 6.45 -8.47
CA TYR A 17 -16.74 5.99 -8.89
C TYR A 17 -17.17 6.67 -10.19
N GLU A 18 -16.91 7.96 -10.36
CA GLU A 18 -17.26 8.77 -11.52
C GLU A 18 -16.27 8.56 -12.69
N ASP A 19 -14.99 8.37 -12.39
CA ASP A 19 -13.92 8.16 -13.38
C ASP A 19 -13.12 6.88 -13.10
N ARG A 20 -13.51 5.81 -13.76
CA ARG A 20 -12.87 4.49 -13.63
C ARG A 20 -11.44 4.43 -14.18
N SER A 21 -10.99 5.42 -14.93
CA SER A 21 -9.59 5.50 -15.38
C SER A 21 -8.61 5.69 -14.22
N LEU A 22 -9.09 6.17 -13.08
CA LEU A 22 -8.30 6.39 -11.86
C LEU A 22 -7.92 5.10 -11.12
N TRP A 23 -8.45 3.93 -11.50
CA TRP A 23 -8.21 2.67 -10.79
C TRP A 23 -6.74 2.32 -10.61
N THR A 24 -5.96 2.38 -11.68
CA THR A 24 -4.53 2.05 -11.62
C THR A 24 -3.80 2.92 -10.60
N ARG A 25 -4.07 4.22 -10.62
CA ARG A 25 -3.49 5.17 -9.69
C ARG A 25 -3.93 4.91 -8.25
N THR A 26 -5.20 4.57 -8.06
CA THR A 26 -5.76 4.26 -6.73
C THR A 26 -5.10 3.04 -6.11
N VAL A 27 -4.94 1.97 -6.88
CA VAL A 27 -4.27 0.75 -6.41
C VAL A 27 -2.81 1.04 -6.06
N ASP A 28 -2.09 1.72 -6.93
CA ASP A 28 -0.68 2.06 -6.68
C ASP A 28 -0.52 3.04 -5.50
N GLU A 29 -1.40 4.03 -5.33
CA GLU A 29 -1.35 4.91 -4.14
C GLU A 29 -1.68 4.14 -2.85
N THR A 30 -2.61 3.20 -2.89
CA THR A 30 -2.86 2.33 -1.73
C THR A 30 -1.62 1.51 -1.38
N LEU A 31 -0.97 0.92 -2.38
CA LEU A 31 0.26 0.13 -2.19
C LEU A 31 1.41 1.00 -1.67
N ARG A 32 1.50 2.25 -2.09
CA ARG A 32 2.45 3.21 -1.53
C ARG A 32 2.13 3.53 -0.07
N PHE A 33 0.89 3.94 0.18
CA PHE A 33 0.45 4.47 1.47
C PHE A 33 0.38 3.41 2.57
N GLU A 34 -0.17 2.23 2.25
CA GLU A 34 -0.28 1.10 3.16
C GLU A 34 0.20 -0.20 2.49
N PRO A 35 1.53 -0.40 2.38
CA PRO A 35 2.06 -1.61 1.78
C PRO A 35 1.69 -2.85 2.60
N THR A 36 1.22 -3.89 1.91
CA THR A 36 0.90 -5.18 2.54
C THR A 36 2.14 -5.93 2.97
N GLY A 37 3.27 -5.75 2.27
CA GLY A 37 4.59 -6.22 2.69
C GLY A 37 5.41 -5.05 3.22
N PRO A 38 5.36 -4.75 4.55
CA PRO A 38 5.99 -3.54 5.08
C PRO A 38 7.52 -3.60 5.08
N HIS A 39 8.10 -4.79 5.02
CA HIS A 39 9.54 -5.00 5.01
C HIS A 39 9.93 -6.30 4.31
N VAL A 40 11.21 -6.40 3.96
CA VAL A 40 11.89 -7.63 3.53
C VAL A 40 13.25 -7.71 4.20
N ALA A 41 13.78 -8.93 4.32
CA ALA A 41 15.13 -9.14 4.83
C ALA A 41 16.13 -9.47 3.70
N ARG A 42 17.39 -9.12 3.93
CA ARG A 42 18.54 -9.51 3.11
C ARG A 42 19.66 -9.98 4.02
N TYR A 43 20.42 -10.95 3.55
CA TYR A 43 21.66 -11.31 4.20
C TYR A 43 22.80 -10.52 3.56
N VAL A 44 23.52 -9.75 4.38
CA VAL A 44 24.66 -8.93 3.98
C VAL A 44 25.91 -9.77 4.12
N ILE A 45 26.54 -10.14 3.02
CA ILE A 45 27.69 -11.07 3.01
C ILE A 45 29.00 -10.44 3.45
N ARG A 46 29.11 -9.12 3.43
CA ARG A 46 30.24 -8.31 3.92
C ARG A 46 29.73 -6.94 4.32
N ASP A 47 30.49 -6.23 5.17
CA ASP A 47 30.15 -4.87 5.55
C ASP A 47 29.89 -4.01 4.31
N TYR A 48 28.84 -3.21 4.39
CA TYR A 48 28.37 -2.36 3.31
C TYR A 48 28.20 -0.92 3.81
N GLU A 49 28.93 0.01 3.16
CA GLU A 49 28.78 1.43 3.43
C GLU A 49 27.52 1.97 2.73
N CYS A 50 26.65 2.56 3.52
CA CYS A 50 25.41 3.19 3.05
C CYS A 50 25.31 4.59 3.63
N TYR A 51 25.52 5.61 2.81
CA TYR A 51 25.70 6.98 3.26
C TYR A 51 26.81 7.05 4.35
N ASP A 52 26.53 7.64 5.51
CA ASP A 52 27.47 7.78 6.62
C ASP A 52 27.35 6.64 7.66
N THR A 53 26.84 5.46 7.22
CA THR A 53 26.59 4.33 8.13
C THR A 53 27.08 3.04 7.51
N THR A 54 27.86 2.28 8.29
CA THR A 54 28.24 0.91 7.95
C THR A 54 27.14 -0.05 8.35
N VAL A 55 26.61 -0.78 7.37
CA VAL A 55 25.72 -1.94 7.61
C VAL A 55 26.60 -3.16 7.72
N PRO A 56 26.73 -3.78 8.91
CA PRO A 56 27.64 -4.91 9.10
C PRO A 56 27.17 -6.16 8.38
N ALA A 57 28.08 -7.06 8.09
CA ALA A 57 27.76 -8.40 7.61
C ALA A 57 26.76 -9.08 8.56
N GLY A 58 25.78 -9.81 8.00
CA GLY A 58 24.68 -10.42 8.73
C GLY A 58 23.35 -10.13 8.11
N SER A 59 22.30 -9.93 8.93
CA SER A 59 20.95 -9.65 8.43
C SER A 59 20.65 -8.15 8.41
N ALA A 60 20.09 -7.68 7.29
CA ALA A 60 19.55 -6.33 7.15
C ALA A 60 18.05 -6.39 6.86
N MET A 61 17.30 -5.48 7.46
CA MET A 61 15.87 -5.30 7.21
C MET A 61 15.64 -4.04 6.36
N LEU A 62 14.95 -4.21 5.24
CA LEU A 62 14.58 -3.12 4.34
C LEU A 62 13.13 -2.73 4.59
N LEU A 63 12.89 -1.50 5.02
CA LEU A 63 11.57 -1.00 5.40
C LEU A 63 10.86 -0.35 4.21
N PHE A 64 10.06 -1.10 3.48
CA PHE A 64 9.31 -0.58 2.33
C PHE A 64 8.28 0.48 2.74
N GLY A 65 7.63 0.29 3.88
CA GLY A 65 6.66 1.26 4.39
C GLY A 65 7.30 2.63 4.63
N ALA A 66 8.46 2.67 5.25
CA ALA A 66 9.21 3.92 5.47
C ALA A 66 9.70 4.53 4.14
N ALA A 67 10.25 3.70 3.24
CA ALA A 67 10.71 4.17 1.93
C ALA A 67 9.59 4.77 1.09
N ASN A 68 8.38 4.22 1.17
CA ASN A 68 7.20 4.72 0.47
C ASN A 68 6.64 6.03 1.07
N ARG A 69 7.13 6.43 2.23
CA ARG A 69 6.76 7.67 2.92
C ARG A 69 7.95 8.63 3.11
N ASP A 70 9.01 8.44 2.35
CA ASP A 70 10.18 9.31 2.42
C ASP A 70 9.85 10.73 1.90
N PRO A 71 9.93 11.78 2.74
CA PRO A 71 9.60 13.15 2.34
C PRO A 71 10.56 13.73 1.28
N ARG A 72 11.75 13.14 1.13
CA ARG A 72 12.68 13.51 0.06
C ARG A 72 12.19 13.05 -1.32
N ARG A 73 11.32 12.04 -1.34
CA ARG A 73 10.76 11.43 -2.57
C ARG A 73 9.33 11.84 -2.84
N TYR A 74 8.53 12.02 -1.81
CA TYR A 74 7.11 12.28 -1.93
C TYR A 74 6.73 13.58 -1.20
N LYS A 75 6.05 14.46 -1.90
CA LYS A 75 5.39 15.61 -1.28
C LYS A 75 4.21 15.09 -0.44
N ASP A 76 4.07 15.59 0.79
CA ASP A 76 3.01 15.17 1.73
C ASP A 76 2.87 13.63 1.81
N PRO A 77 3.95 12.91 2.24
CA PRO A 77 4.02 11.45 2.15
C PRO A 77 2.97 10.73 2.98
N ASP A 78 2.49 11.36 4.05
CA ASP A 78 1.50 10.82 4.98
C ASP A 78 0.05 11.15 4.58
N THR A 79 -0.14 11.72 3.40
CA THR A 79 -1.45 11.96 2.82
C THR A 79 -1.77 10.92 1.75
N PHE A 80 -2.92 10.26 1.85
CA PHE A 80 -3.47 9.44 0.78
C PHE A 80 -4.00 10.34 -0.34
N ASN A 81 -3.47 10.21 -1.56
CA ASN A 81 -3.84 11.05 -2.69
C ASN A 81 -3.74 10.29 -4.02
N ILE A 82 -4.88 9.90 -4.56
CA ILE A 82 -4.98 9.19 -5.84
C ILE A 82 -4.53 10.02 -7.04
N ARG A 83 -4.44 11.35 -6.88
CA ARG A 83 -3.96 12.27 -7.93
C ARG A 83 -2.50 12.68 -7.77
N ARG A 84 -1.75 11.98 -6.91
CA ARG A 84 -0.33 12.23 -6.71
C ARG A 84 0.44 12.13 -8.04
N ASP A 85 1.28 13.10 -8.35
CA ASP A 85 2.04 13.15 -9.62
C ASP A 85 2.97 11.94 -9.79
N ASN A 86 3.57 11.50 -8.69
CA ASN A 86 4.49 10.37 -8.68
C ASN A 86 4.02 9.31 -7.67
N ILE A 87 3.45 8.22 -8.18
CA ILE A 87 2.99 7.07 -7.39
C ILE A 87 3.98 5.89 -7.48
N SER A 88 5.19 6.11 -7.98
CA SER A 88 6.24 5.08 -7.99
C SER A 88 6.56 4.65 -6.55
N HIS A 89 6.37 3.37 -6.22
CA HIS A 89 6.59 2.81 -4.89
C HIS A 89 7.45 1.55 -4.94
N VAL A 90 8.00 1.15 -3.78
CA VAL A 90 8.84 -0.05 -3.66
C VAL A 90 8.14 -1.24 -3.00
N THR A 91 6.82 -1.19 -2.83
CA THR A 91 6.02 -2.26 -2.20
C THR A 91 6.23 -3.63 -2.85
N PHE A 92 6.41 -3.66 -4.16
CA PHE A 92 6.72 -4.88 -4.90
C PHE A 92 8.22 -5.17 -5.02
N GLY A 93 9.06 -4.48 -4.27
CA GLY A 93 10.50 -4.57 -4.37
C GLY A 93 11.06 -3.87 -5.60
N LYS A 94 12.32 -4.17 -5.93
CA LYS A 94 13.02 -3.63 -7.09
C LYS A 94 14.12 -4.60 -7.57
N GLY A 95 14.51 -4.48 -8.83
CA GLY A 95 15.57 -5.28 -9.44
C GLY A 95 15.15 -6.73 -9.65
N VAL A 96 16.11 -7.66 -9.52
CA VAL A 96 15.90 -9.09 -9.80
C VAL A 96 14.89 -9.78 -8.89
N HIS A 97 14.58 -9.17 -7.75
CA HIS A 97 13.56 -9.63 -6.79
C HIS A 97 12.24 -8.89 -6.91
N TYR A 98 12.00 -8.15 -8.00
CA TYR A 98 10.68 -7.53 -8.22
C TYR A 98 9.59 -8.60 -8.18
N CYS A 99 8.50 -8.29 -7.48
CA CYS A 99 7.43 -9.25 -7.22
C CYS A 99 6.86 -9.82 -8.54
N LEU A 100 6.92 -11.14 -8.68
CA LEU A 100 6.37 -11.84 -9.85
C LEU A 100 4.87 -11.62 -10.01
N GLY A 101 4.15 -11.54 -8.89
CA GLY A 101 2.69 -11.35 -8.86
C GLY A 101 2.23 -9.89 -8.93
N ALA A 102 3.10 -8.92 -9.18
CA ALA A 102 2.75 -7.49 -9.11
C ALA A 102 1.61 -7.08 -10.05
N ASN A 103 1.57 -7.62 -11.26
CA ASN A 103 0.51 -7.35 -12.22
C ASN A 103 -0.80 -8.03 -11.84
N LEU A 104 -0.75 -9.26 -11.33
CA LEU A 104 -1.91 -9.98 -10.83
C LEU A 104 -2.52 -9.26 -9.62
N ALA A 105 -1.71 -8.87 -8.66
CA ALA A 105 -2.16 -8.13 -7.47
C ALA A 105 -2.88 -6.80 -7.83
N ARG A 106 -2.37 -6.07 -8.84
CA ARG A 106 -3.04 -4.87 -9.34
C ARG A 106 -4.37 -5.18 -10.00
N LEU A 107 -4.42 -6.25 -10.80
CA LEU A 107 -5.65 -6.69 -11.45
C LEU A 107 -6.69 -7.12 -10.42
N GLU A 108 -6.33 -7.96 -9.46
CA GLU A 108 -7.21 -8.41 -8.38
C GLU A 108 -7.73 -7.23 -7.55
N GLY A 109 -6.83 -6.30 -7.17
CA GLY A 109 -7.21 -5.09 -6.44
C GLY A 109 -8.22 -4.25 -7.22
N ARG A 110 -7.98 -4.04 -8.51
CA ARG A 110 -8.90 -3.30 -9.38
C ARG A 110 -10.26 -3.97 -9.48
N VAL A 111 -10.29 -5.26 -9.82
CA VAL A 111 -11.55 -6.01 -10.02
C VAL A 111 -12.37 -6.06 -8.73
N ALA A 112 -11.73 -6.40 -7.61
CA ALA A 112 -12.42 -6.50 -6.33
C ALA A 112 -13.04 -5.16 -5.90
N LEU A 113 -12.32 -4.06 -6.09
CA LEU A 113 -12.78 -2.74 -5.71
C LEU A 113 -13.83 -2.18 -6.68
N ASP A 114 -13.72 -2.51 -7.97
CA ASP A 114 -14.72 -2.13 -8.95
C ASP A 114 -16.06 -2.81 -8.66
N GLU A 115 -16.04 -4.11 -8.37
CA GLU A 115 -17.22 -4.86 -7.95
C GLU A 115 -17.82 -4.34 -6.63
N LEU A 116 -16.97 -3.95 -5.68
CA LEU A 116 -17.41 -3.38 -4.42
C LEU A 116 -18.15 -2.05 -4.66
N LEU A 117 -17.55 -1.13 -5.43
CA LEU A 117 -18.15 0.17 -5.72
C LEU A 117 -19.42 0.08 -6.57
N ASN A 118 -19.52 -0.90 -7.48
CA ASN A 118 -20.73 -1.11 -8.29
C ASN A 118 -21.92 -1.55 -7.45
N ARG A 119 -21.66 -2.32 -6.38
CA ARG A 119 -22.72 -2.83 -5.49
C ARG A 119 -23.04 -1.89 -4.35
N TRP A 120 -22.01 -1.26 -3.79
CA TRP A 120 -22.11 -0.38 -2.64
C TRP A 120 -21.20 0.84 -2.88
N PRO A 121 -21.75 1.91 -3.47
CA PRO A 121 -20.96 3.12 -3.77
C PRO A 121 -20.55 3.88 -2.51
N GLU A 122 -21.23 3.63 -1.38
CA GLU A 122 -20.95 4.28 -0.10
C GLU A 122 -20.86 3.26 1.03
N TRP A 123 -19.85 3.42 1.88
CA TRP A 123 -19.68 2.65 3.12
C TRP A 123 -18.83 3.39 4.11
N GLY A 124 -19.01 3.06 5.38
CA GLY A 124 -18.14 3.40 6.49
C GLY A 124 -17.37 2.19 7.01
N ILE A 125 -16.59 2.39 8.07
CA ILE A 125 -15.88 1.33 8.79
C ILE A 125 -16.38 1.25 10.23
N ASP A 126 -16.65 0.05 10.69
CA ASP A 126 -16.82 -0.25 12.10
C ASP A 126 -15.42 -0.38 12.73
N TYR A 127 -14.93 0.72 13.29
CA TYR A 127 -13.58 0.81 13.86
C TYR A 127 -13.39 -0.10 15.07
N ASP A 128 -14.44 -0.37 15.84
CA ASP A 128 -14.38 -1.24 17.01
C ASP A 128 -14.17 -2.71 16.64
N SER A 129 -14.50 -3.08 15.40
CA SER A 129 -14.31 -4.43 14.88
C SER A 129 -12.96 -4.67 14.22
N LEU A 130 -12.15 -3.64 14.05
CA LEU A 130 -10.87 -3.75 13.32
C LEU A 130 -9.90 -4.67 14.05
N GLN A 131 -9.39 -5.66 13.34
CA GLN A 131 -8.40 -6.57 13.84
C GLN A 131 -7.30 -6.77 12.79
N LEU A 132 -6.07 -6.41 13.13
CA LEU A 132 -4.91 -6.70 12.29
C LEU A 132 -4.57 -8.19 12.36
N ALA A 133 -4.15 -8.76 11.24
CA ALA A 133 -3.62 -10.11 11.21
C ALA A 133 -2.36 -10.21 12.08
N PRO A 134 -2.22 -11.25 12.91
CA PRO A 134 -1.10 -11.42 13.84
C PRO A 134 0.16 -11.93 13.11
N THR A 135 0.62 -11.19 12.11
CA THR A 135 1.80 -11.53 11.32
C THR A 135 2.70 -10.32 11.14
N SER A 136 4.01 -10.53 11.20
CA SER A 136 5.01 -9.49 11.00
C SER A 136 5.34 -9.23 9.52
N THR A 137 5.13 -10.23 8.66
CA THR A 137 5.58 -10.18 7.26
C THR A 137 4.53 -9.64 6.30
N VAL A 138 3.24 -9.85 6.62
CA VAL A 138 2.13 -9.36 5.80
C VAL A 138 1.22 -8.51 6.65
N ARG A 139 1.13 -7.23 6.35
CA ARG A 139 0.21 -6.31 6.99
C ARG A 139 -1.15 -6.37 6.30
N GLY A 140 -2.16 -6.82 7.01
CA GLY A 140 -3.53 -6.93 6.52
C GLY A 140 -4.53 -6.93 7.67
N TRP A 141 -5.79 -6.76 7.33
CA TRP A 141 -6.88 -6.89 8.29
C TRP A 141 -7.36 -8.35 8.32
N GLU A 142 -7.34 -8.97 9.46
CA GLU A 142 -8.03 -10.23 9.69
C GLU A 142 -9.55 -10.00 9.72
N ARG A 143 -9.95 -8.87 10.29
CA ARG A 143 -11.33 -8.42 10.30
C ARG A 143 -11.41 -6.93 9.98
N LEU A 144 -12.20 -6.61 8.96
CA LEU A 144 -12.54 -5.26 8.58
C LEU A 144 -14.05 -5.26 8.24
N ARG A 145 -14.87 -4.85 9.18
CA ARG A 145 -16.31 -4.73 8.93
C ARG A 145 -16.61 -3.40 8.29
N VAL A 146 -17.39 -3.44 7.24
CA VAL A 146 -17.94 -2.26 6.58
C VAL A 146 -19.38 -2.04 7.05
N VAL A 147 -19.76 -0.78 7.17
CA VAL A 147 -21.13 -0.34 7.45
C VAL A 147 -21.67 0.25 6.16
N LEU A 148 -22.70 -0.36 5.62
CA LEU A 148 -23.37 0.14 4.41
C LEU A 148 -24.33 1.27 4.79
N ALA A 149 -24.36 2.30 3.95
CA ALA A 149 -25.29 3.42 4.11
C ALA A 149 -26.69 3.08 3.58
#